data_ba02a7a55fae884fe037f98de8b90b95
#
_entry.id   ba02a7a55fae884fe037f98de8b90b95
#
_cell.length_a   1.000
_cell.length_b   1.000
_cell.length_c   1.000
_cell.angle_alpha   90.00
_cell.angle_beta   90.00
_cell.angle_gamma   90.00
#
_symmetry.space_group_name_H-M   'P 1'
#
loop_
_entity.id
_entity.type
_entity.pdbx_description
1 polymer ?
#
loop_
_entity_poly.entity_id
_entity_poly.type
_entity_poly.pdbx_seq_one_letter_code
_entity_poly.pdbx_strand_id
1 'polypeptide(L)'
;MRLWKSFRVQRRDEISYYDTMGEFEAERFAVNLNQLIAEAMAEKQKAGVIFLCIGTDRSTGDSLGPLVGHKLRKCRLKKAAVIGTLDKPVHAMNLEVYAAYIRTHFPDHVIVAIDASVGSPDHVGFTTLGKGALQPGLGVSKELMEVGDISITGIVGGPGSHDPVMLQSVRLSMVMKMADCICESITLVERFWENTAII
;
A
#
# COMPACT_ATOMS: atom_id res chain seq x y z
N MET A 1 -3.86 4.61 -43.18
CA MET A 1 -4.66 5.18 -42.09
C MET A 1 -4.20 4.52 -40.79
N ARG A 2 -3.25 5.14 -40.05
CA ARG A 2 -2.64 4.56 -38.84
C ARG A 2 -3.47 4.98 -37.65
N LEU A 3 -4.11 3.99 -36.99
CA LEU A 3 -4.78 4.17 -35.71
C LEU A 3 -3.73 4.48 -34.63
N TRP A 4 -3.75 5.71 -34.17
CA TRP A 4 -3.02 6.11 -32.96
C TRP A 4 -3.71 5.49 -31.75
N LYS A 5 -3.10 4.44 -31.19
CA LYS A 5 -3.43 4.00 -29.83
C LYS A 5 -2.96 5.10 -28.88
N SER A 6 -3.91 5.82 -28.33
CA SER A 6 -3.71 6.76 -27.23
C SER A 6 -3.15 5.97 -26.04
N PHE A 7 -1.87 6.05 -25.83
CA PHE A 7 -1.26 5.69 -24.56
C PHE A 7 -1.77 6.70 -23.52
N ARG A 8 -2.64 6.28 -22.62
CA ARG A 8 -2.94 7.03 -21.41
C ARG A 8 -1.65 7.04 -20.59
N VAL A 9 -0.93 8.15 -20.65
CA VAL A 9 0.12 8.47 -19.70
C VAL A 9 -0.57 8.57 -18.34
N GLN A 10 -0.35 7.59 -17.46
CA GLN A 10 -0.71 7.74 -16.06
C GLN A 10 0.00 8.98 -15.54
N ARG A 11 -0.77 9.93 -15.03
CA ARG A 11 -0.21 11.14 -14.41
C ARG A 11 0.55 10.70 -13.16
N ARG A 12 1.88 10.79 -13.21
CA ARG A 12 2.77 10.62 -12.05
C ARG A 12 2.67 11.77 -11.04
N ASP A 13 1.74 12.71 -11.25
CA ASP A 13 1.71 14.01 -10.56
C ASP A 13 0.94 14.01 -9.23
N GLU A 14 0.51 12.84 -8.72
CA GLU A 14 -0.30 12.76 -7.48
C GLU A 14 0.33 11.82 -6.43
N ILE A 15 1.65 11.69 -6.38
CA ILE A 15 2.33 10.91 -5.32
C ILE A 15 2.88 11.88 -4.26
N SER A 16 2.40 11.75 -3.04
CA SER A 16 2.93 12.45 -1.87
C SER A 16 4.00 11.62 -1.16
N TYR A 17 5.06 12.27 -0.71
CA TYR A 17 6.18 11.67 0.01
C TYR A 17 6.17 12.13 1.48
N TYR A 18 6.40 11.19 2.39
CA TYR A 18 6.44 11.43 3.83
C TYR A 18 7.74 10.86 4.41
N ASP A 19 8.53 11.69 5.06
CA ASP A 19 9.78 11.26 5.70
C ASP A 19 9.48 10.44 6.96
N THR A 20 9.50 9.12 6.81
CA THR A 20 9.20 8.21 7.92
C THR A 20 10.37 8.11 8.91
N MET A 21 11.59 8.41 8.48
CA MET A 21 12.76 8.37 9.37
C MET A 21 12.98 9.67 10.13
N GLY A 22 12.50 10.80 9.59
CA GLY A 22 12.49 12.11 10.22
C GLY A 22 11.19 12.43 10.97
N GLU A 23 10.53 13.51 10.60
CA GLU A 23 9.25 13.95 11.18
C GLU A 23 8.09 13.43 10.33
N PHE A 24 7.53 12.30 10.75
CA PHE A 24 6.34 11.75 10.11
C PHE A 24 5.06 12.34 10.72
N GLU A 25 4.28 13.02 9.90
CA GLU A 25 3.01 13.65 10.28
C GLU A 25 1.85 12.66 10.04
N ALA A 26 1.53 11.81 11.02
CA ALA A 26 0.51 10.78 10.90
C ALA A 26 -0.89 11.35 10.59
N GLU A 27 -1.26 12.49 11.17
CA GLU A 27 -2.53 13.17 10.91
C GLU A 27 -2.61 13.68 9.46
N ARG A 28 -1.54 14.26 8.93
CA ARG A 28 -1.50 14.74 7.55
C ARG A 28 -1.62 13.58 6.56
N PHE A 29 -0.89 12.49 6.83
CA PHE A 29 -1.01 11.28 6.03
C PHE A 29 -2.44 10.73 6.08
N ALA A 30 -3.05 10.65 7.28
CA ALA A 30 -4.41 10.15 7.47
C ALA A 30 -5.46 11.01 6.75
N VAL A 31 -5.35 12.35 6.80
CA VAL A 31 -6.24 13.26 6.08
C VAL A 31 -6.16 13.03 4.57
N ASN A 32 -4.93 12.97 4.03
CA ASN A 32 -4.75 12.74 2.59
C ASN A 32 -5.23 11.35 2.16
N LEU A 33 -4.97 10.31 2.94
CA LEU A 33 -5.47 8.96 2.67
C LEU A 33 -7.00 8.92 2.70
N ASN A 34 -7.62 9.54 3.71
CA ASN A 34 -9.08 9.62 3.80
C ASN A 34 -9.70 10.36 2.61
N GLN A 35 -9.08 11.43 2.15
CA GLN A 35 -9.52 12.16 0.96
C GLN A 35 -9.47 11.28 -0.29
N LEU A 36 -8.35 10.58 -0.55
CA LEU A 36 -8.22 9.68 -1.69
C LEU A 36 -9.24 8.53 -1.63
N ILE A 37 -9.51 7.98 -0.45
CA ILE A 37 -10.52 6.94 -0.26
C ILE A 37 -11.91 7.49 -0.59
N ALA A 38 -12.27 8.68 -0.10
CA ALA A 38 -13.55 9.31 -0.37
C ALA A 38 -13.75 9.59 -1.87
N GLU A 39 -12.72 10.10 -2.55
CA GLU A 39 -12.72 10.32 -4.00
C GLU A 39 -12.92 9.00 -4.76
N ALA A 40 -12.15 7.94 -4.41
CA ALA A 40 -12.26 6.64 -5.07
C ALA A 40 -13.64 5.98 -4.83
N MET A 41 -14.22 6.14 -3.63
CA MET A 41 -15.59 5.69 -3.33
C MET A 41 -16.61 6.40 -4.21
N ALA A 42 -16.53 7.73 -4.33
CA ALA A 42 -17.45 8.51 -5.14
C ALA A 42 -17.31 8.20 -6.64
N GLU A 43 -16.09 8.17 -7.16
CA GLU A 43 -15.83 7.92 -8.59
C GLU A 43 -16.25 6.51 -9.04
N LYS A 44 -16.10 5.51 -8.17
CA LYS A 44 -16.34 4.09 -8.49
C LYS A 44 -17.61 3.54 -7.87
N GLN A 45 -18.41 4.37 -7.19
CA GLN A 45 -19.61 3.96 -6.45
C GLN A 45 -19.33 2.80 -5.48
N LYS A 46 -18.23 2.91 -4.72
CA LYS A 46 -17.78 1.92 -3.74
C LYS A 46 -18.34 2.21 -2.35
N ALA A 47 -18.52 1.16 -1.54
CA ALA A 47 -19.13 1.26 -0.20
C ALA A 47 -18.23 0.76 0.93
N GLY A 48 -17.10 0.14 0.63
CA GLY A 48 -16.17 -0.41 1.63
C GLY A 48 -14.70 -0.20 1.26
N VAL A 49 -13.81 -0.52 2.18
CA VAL A 49 -12.36 -0.40 2.00
C VAL A 49 -11.67 -1.71 2.35
N ILE A 50 -10.69 -2.10 1.52
CA ILE A 50 -9.77 -3.19 1.80
C ILE A 50 -8.34 -2.65 1.80
N PHE A 51 -7.60 -2.88 2.86
CA PHE A 51 -6.16 -2.74 2.91
C PHE A 51 -5.52 -4.05 2.46
N LEU A 52 -5.00 -4.07 1.22
CA LEU A 52 -4.30 -5.20 0.63
C LEU A 52 -2.79 -5.05 0.88
N CYS A 53 -2.29 -5.77 1.86
CA CYS A 53 -0.90 -5.71 2.29
C CYS A 53 -0.08 -6.79 1.56
N ILE A 54 0.85 -6.35 0.71
CA ILE A 54 1.61 -7.20 -0.22
C ILE A 54 3.04 -7.32 0.25
N GLY A 55 3.65 -8.50 0.06
CA GLY A 55 5.04 -8.80 0.40
C GLY A 55 5.22 -10.14 1.11
N THR A 56 6.42 -10.40 1.61
CA THR A 56 6.77 -11.63 2.32
C THR A 56 7.72 -11.37 3.49
N ASP A 57 7.57 -12.10 4.58
CA ASP A 57 8.46 -12.07 5.75
C ASP A 57 9.79 -12.81 5.54
N ARG A 58 9.96 -13.48 4.38
CA ARG A 58 11.21 -14.18 4.01
C ARG A 58 12.34 -13.24 3.63
N SER A 59 12.03 -11.96 3.39
CA SER A 59 12.98 -10.90 3.10
C SER A 59 12.58 -9.65 3.88
N THR A 60 13.52 -9.07 4.63
CA THR A 60 13.25 -7.92 5.49
C THR A 60 12.70 -6.74 4.66
N GLY A 61 13.31 -6.43 3.51
CA GLY A 61 12.86 -5.33 2.65
C GLY A 61 11.45 -5.52 2.10
N ASP A 62 11.00 -6.76 1.92
CA ASP A 62 9.70 -7.10 1.37
C ASP A 62 8.63 -7.36 2.45
N SER A 63 8.99 -7.18 3.73
CA SER A 63 8.09 -7.51 4.85
C SER A 63 7.14 -6.38 5.25
N LEU A 64 7.21 -5.21 4.63
CA LEU A 64 6.42 -4.04 5.03
C LEU A 64 4.91 -4.33 5.03
N GLY A 65 4.37 -4.81 3.90
CA GLY A 65 2.96 -5.14 3.79
C GLY A 65 2.49 -6.15 4.84
N PRO A 66 3.09 -7.35 4.96
CA PRO A 66 2.76 -8.32 5.99
C PRO A 66 2.82 -7.78 7.42
N LEU A 67 3.79 -6.92 7.74
CA LEU A 67 3.90 -6.27 9.06
C LEU A 67 2.76 -5.29 9.30
N VAL A 68 2.43 -4.45 8.32
CA VAL A 68 1.26 -3.54 8.39
C VAL A 68 -0.02 -4.35 8.59
N GLY A 69 -0.25 -5.37 7.77
CA GLY A 69 -1.43 -6.21 7.88
C GLY A 69 -1.55 -6.92 9.24
N HIS A 70 -0.43 -7.43 9.78
CA HIS A 70 -0.39 -8.04 11.11
C HIS A 70 -0.75 -7.05 12.23
N LYS A 71 -0.23 -5.80 12.15
CA LYS A 71 -0.52 -4.75 13.13
C LYS A 71 -1.98 -4.29 13.03
N LEU A 72 -2.49 -4.03 11.83
CA LEU A 72 -3.88 -3.60 11.60
C LEU A 72 -4.90 -4.63 12.10
N ARG A 73 -4.63 -5.93 11.94
CA ARG A 73 -5.50 -6.97 12.51
C ARG A 73 -5.61 -6.88 14.03
N LYS A 74 -4.55 -6.47 14.73
CA LYS A 74 -4.60 -6.24 16.18
C LYS A 74 -5.42 -5.01 16.56
N CYS A 75 -5.44 -3.99 15.69
CA CYS A 75 -6.25 -2.78 15.88
C CYS A 75 -7.76 -3.02 15.72
N ARG A 76 -8.18 -4.17 15.15
CA ARG A 76 -9.59 -4.56 14.97
C ARG A 76 -10.42 -3.48 14.27
N LEU A 77 -9.98 -3.07 13.06
CA LEU A 77 -10.74 -2.14 12.23
C LEU A 77 -12.19 -2.63 12.05
N LYS A 78 -13.16 -1.72 12.15
CA LYS A 78 -14.59 -2.04 12.05
C LYS A 78 -15.18 -1.70 10.69
N LYS A 79 -14.59 -0.73 9.99
CA LYS A 79 -15.09 -0.19 8.73
C LYS A 79 -14.26 -0.64 7.51
N ALA A 80 -13.12 -1.29 7.73
CA ALA A 80 -12.25 -1.78 6.67
C ALA A 80 -11.81 -3.23 6.90
N ALA A 81 -11.61 -3.96 5.81
CA ALA A 81 -11.02 -5.30 5.83
C ALA A 81 -9.50 -5.23 5.60
N VAL A 82 -8.77 -6.21 6.14
CA VAL A 82 -7.31 -6.34 5.97
C VAL A 82 -7.00 -7.71 5.39
N ILE A 83 -6.30 -7.72 4.27
CA ILE A 83 -5.85 -8.92 3.56
C ILE A 83 -4.34 -8.85 3.40
N GLY A 84 -3.64 -9.95 3.70
CA GLY A 84 -2.17 -10.00 3.74
C GLY A 84 -1.63 -9.68 5.14
N THR A 85 -1.08 -10.69 5.80
CA THR A 85 -0.52 -10.59 7.16
C THR A 85 0.71 -11.48 7.25
N LEU A 86 1.45 -11.44 8.36
CA LEU A 86 2.56 -12.37 8.60
C LEU A 86 2.12 -13.84 8.56
N ASP A 87 0.93 -14.17 9.08
CA ASP A 87 0.41 -15.55 9.10
C ASP A 87 -0.13 -16.01 7.73
N LYS A 88 -0.61 -15.07 6.92
CA LYS A 88 -1.22 -15.30 5.60
C LYS A 88 -0.77 -14.20 4.62
N PRO A 89 0.49 -14.23 4.18
CA PRO A 89 1.04 -13.19 3.33
C PRO A 89 0.46 -13.27 1.92
N VAL A 90 0.26 -12.09 1.32
CA VAL A 90 -0.04 -11.95 -0.10
C VAL A 90 1.24 -11.50 -0.80
N HIS A 91 1.74 -12.30 -1.72
CA HIS A 91 3.01 -12.08 -2.40
C HIS A 91 2.90 -12.43 -3.90
N ALA A 92 3.96 -12.19 -4.65
CA ALA A 92 4.00 -12.38 -6.10
C ALA A 92 3.37 -13.69 -6.62
N MET A 93 3.54 -14.80 -5.88
CA MET A 93 3.07 -16.11 -6.33
C MET A 93 1.57 -16.35 -6.12
N ASN A 94 0.91 -15.60 -5.24
CA ASN A 94 -0.52 -15.78 -4.93
C ASN A 94 -1.36 -14.51 -5.11
N LEU A 95 -0.76 -13.40 -5.52
CA LEU A 95 -1.44 -12.11 -5.71
C LEU A 95 -2.65 -12.22 -6.64
N GLU A 96 -2.51 -12.92 -7.77
CA GLU A 96 -3.59 -13.10 -8.74
C GLU A 96 -4.81 -13.81 -8.13
N VAL A 97 -4.57 -14.81 -7.27
CA VAL A 97 -5.63 -15.54 -6.56
C VAL A 97 -6.36 -14.61 -5.58
N TYR A 98 -5.63 -13.82 -4.80
CA TYR A 98 -6.23 -12.86 -3.88
C TYR A 98 -6.95 -11.72 -4.61
N ALA A 99 -6.41 -11.22 -5.71
CA ALA A 99 -7.07 -10.20 -6.52
C ALA A 99 -8.38 -10.72 -7.12
N ALA A 100 -8.41 -11.97 -7.61
CA ALA A 100 -9.63 -12.63 -8.08
C ALA A 100 -10.64 -12.80 -6.93
N TYR A 101 -10.20 -13.26 -5.78
CA TYR A 101 -11.02 -13.39 -4.58
C TYR A 101 -11.66 -12.04 -4.18
N ILE A 102 -10.87 -10.95 -4.13
CA ILE A 102 -11.38 -9.61 -3.79
C ILE A 102 -12.42 -9.16 -4.81
N ARG A 103 -12.14 -9.28 -6.12
CA ARG A 103 -13.09 -8.89 -7.16
C ARG A 103 -14.43 -9.64 -7.07
N THR A 104 -14.40 -10.90 -6.65
CA THR A 104 -15.60 -11.74 -6.57
C THR A 104 -16.41 -11.47 -5.30
N HIS A 105 -15.74 -11.29 -4.14
CA HIS A 105 -16.40 -11.23 -2.84
C HIS A 105 -16.58 -9.80 -2.31
N PHE A 106 -15.82 -8.86 -2.87
CA PHE A 106 -15.80 -7.45 -2.43
C PHE A 106 -15.84 -6.49 -3.63
N PRO A 107 -16.79 -6.66 -4.58
CA PRO A 107 -16.84 -5.85 -5.80
C PRO A 107 -17.00 -4.36 -5.53
N ASP A 108 -17.63 -4.02 -4.39
CA ASP A 108 -17.95 -2.64 -4.01
C ASP A 108 -16.93 -2.05 -3.00
N HIS A 109 -15.69 -2.53 -2.98
CA HIS A 109 -14.67 -2.04 -2.06
C HIS A 109 -13.56 -1.30 -2.82
N VAL A 110 -13.13 -0.16 -2.27
CA VAL A 110 -11.86 0.50 -2.64
C VAL A 110 -10.71 -0.33 -2.12
N ILE A 111 -9.73 -0.58 -2.97
CA ILE A 111 -8.53 -1.34 -2.61
C ILE A 111 -7.38 -0.35 -2.39
N VAL A 112 -6.89 -0.26 -1.16
CA VAL A 112 -5.65 0.42 -0.80
C VAL A 112 -4.54 -0.62 -0.76
N ALA A 113 -3.68 -0.63 -1.77
CA ALA A 113 -2.57 -1.58 -1.85
C ALA A 113 -1.34 -1.03 -1.10
N ILE A 114 -0.72 -1.87 -0.29
CA ILE A 114 0.43 -1.52 0.56
C ILE A 114 1.57 -2.48 0.26
N ASP A 115 2.73 -1.95 -0.16
CA ASP A 115 3.90 -2.75 -0.53
C ASP A 115 5.22 -2.02 -0.20
N ALA A 116 6.32 -2.73 -0.22
CA ALA A 116 7.65 -2.14 -0.23
C ALA A 116 8.02 -1.70 -1.66
N SER A 117 8.84 -0.68 -1.79
CA SER A 117 9.31 -0.20 -3.08
C SER A 117 10.81 0.16 -3.06
N VAL A 118 11.40 0.29 -4.23
CA VAL A 118 12.69 0.94 -4.42
C VAL A 118 12.48 2.30 -5.08
N GLY A 119 13.34 3.24 -4.79
CA GLY A 119 13.22 4.60 -5.29
C GLY A 119 14.55 5.32 -5.38
N SER A 120 14.52 6.66 -5.44
CA SER A 120 15.75 7.46 -5.34
C SER A 120 16.46 7.19 -4.00
N PRO A 121 17.81 7.16 -3.97
CA PRO A 121 18.57 7.01 -2.73
C PRO A 121 18.19 8.03 -1.66
N ASP A 122 17.86 9.26 -2.06
CA ASP A 122 17.46 10.34 -1.16
C ASP A 122 16.09 10.13 -0.51
N HIS A 123 15.30 9.21 -1.04
CA HIS A 123 13.99 8.86 -0.51
C HIS A 123 13.95 7.50 0.20
N VAL A 124 15.10 6.86 0.42
CA VAL A 124 15.14 5.63 1.23
C VAL A 124 14.72 5.98 2.66
N GLY A 125 13.72 5.27 3.17
CA GLY A 125 13.11 5.58 4.45
C GLY A 125 11.82 6.42 4.37
N PHE A 126 11.42 6.85 3.18
CA PHE A 126 10.15 7.55 2.97
C PHE A 126 8.99 6.58 2.73
N THR A 127 7.81 6.99 3.16
CA THR A 127 6.54 6.37 2.76
C THR A 127 5.88 7.23 1.70
N THR A 128 5.29 6.61 0.68
CA THR A 128 4.54 7.33 -0.35
C THR A 128 3.05 7.02 -0.25
N LEU A 129 2.25 7.96 -0.71
CA LEU A 129 0.80 7.82 -0.86
C LEU A 129 0.40 8.38 -2.23
N GLY A 130 -0.30 7.60 -3.03
CA GLY A 130 -0.70 8.02 -4.37
C GLY A 130 -2.04 7.46 -4.81
N LYS A 131 -2.71 8.16 -5.73
CA LYS A 131 -3.89 7.69 -6.44
C LYS A 131 -3.47 6.72 -7.54
N GLY A 132 -4.15 5.59 -7.62
CA GLY A 132 -3.93 4.57 -8.66
C GLY A 132 -3.30 3.29 -8.14
N ALA A 133 -3.23 2.32 -9.05
CA ALA A 133 -2.69 1.01 -8.78
C ALA A 133 -1.16 1.04 -8.60
N LEU A 134 -0.65 0.17 -7.78
CA LEU A 134 0.77 -0.14 -7.75
C LEU A 134 1.06 -1.42 -8.54
N GLN A 135 2.29 -1.51 -9.04
CA GLN A 135 2.82 -2.72 -9.65
C GLN A 135 3.77 -3.39 -8.65
N PRO A 136 3.31 -4.44 -7.95
CA PRO A 136 4.15 -5.12 -6.96
C PRO A 136 5.29 -5.88 -7.63
N GLY A 137 6.30 -6.29 -6.87
CA GLY A 137 7.28 -7.25 -7.40
C GLY A 137 8.75 -6.85 -7.29
N LEU A 138 9.14 -6.18 -6.21
CA LEU A 138 10.54 -5.83 -5.96
C LEU A 138 11.53 -7.01 -6.03
N GLY A 139 11.10 -8.21 -5.68
CA GLY A 139 11.98 -9.38 -5.57
C GLY A 139 11.83 -10.40 -6.69
N VAL A 140 11.06 -10.12 -7.74
CA VAL A 140 10.79 -11.10 -8.81
C VAL A 140 10.99 -10.51 -10.20
N SER A 141 11.61 -11.29 -11.09
CA SER A 141 11.85 -10.92 -12.49
C SER A 141 10.59 -10.97 -13.38
N LYS A 142 9.39 -11.06 -12.80
CA LYS A 142 8.11 -11.19 -13.51
C LYS A 142 7.32 -9.90 -13.36
N GLU A 143 6.83 -9.38 -14.47
CA GLU A 143 5.82 -8.32 -14.43
C GLU A 143 4.55 -8.86 -13.77
N LEU A 144 4.20 -8.33 -12.61
CA LEU A 144 2.98 -8.65 -11.91
C LEU A 144 1.86 -7.70 -12.34
N MET A 145 0.62 -8.17 -12.12
CA MET A 145 -0.55 -7.36 -12.39
C MET A 145 -0.58 -6.12 -11.48
N GLU A 146 -1.01 -5.00 -12.04
CA GLU A 146 -1.31 -3.80 -11.25
C GLU A 146 -2.51 -4.05 -10.32
N VAL A 147 -2.43 -3.55 -9.09
CA VAL A 147 -3.47 -3.75 -8.08
C VAL A 147 -3.66 -2.50 -7.21
N GLY A 148 -4.90 -2.25 -6.82
CA GLY A 148 -5.29 -1.14 -5.96
C GLY A 148 -5.94 0.02 -6.72
N ASP A 149 -6.70 0.80 -5.98
CA ASP A 149 -7.25 2.10 -6.38
C ASP A 149 -6.39 3.23 -5.83
N ILE A 150 -5.71 2.95 -4.72
CA ILE A 150 -4.78 3.82 -4.00
C ILE A 150 -3.56 2.97 -3.65
N SER A 151 -2.39 3.57 -3.71
CA SER A 151 -1.11 2.94 -3.36
C SER A 151 -0.45 3.61 -2.17
N ILE A 152 0.03 2.79 -1.24
CA ILE A 152 0.95 3.18 -0.16
C ILE A 152 2.21 2.36 -0.33
N THR A 153 3.38 3.00 -0.48
CA THR A 153 4.64 2.26 -0.56
C THR A 153 5.67 2.77 0.43
N GLY A 154 6.49 1.86 0.96
CA GLY A 154 7.67 2.22 1.74
C GLY A 154 8.92 2.03 0.90
N ILE A 155 9.72 3.09 0.73
CA ILE A 155 10.96 3.04 -0.05
C ILE A 155 12.06 2.45 0.83
N VAL A 156 12.38 1.18 0.60
CA VAL A 156 13.33 0.40 1.42
C VAL A 156 14.75 0.34 0.84
N GLY A 157 14.92 0.76 -0.42
CA GLY A 157 16.23 0.72 -1.09
C GLY A 157 16.29 1.62 -2.32
N GLY A 158 17.52 1.90 -2.78
CA GLY A 158 17.80 2.70 -3.97
C GLY A 158 17.77 1.88 -5.26
N PRO A 159 18.08 2.51 -6.42
CA PRO A 159 18.20 1.82 -7.70
C PRO A 159 19.20 0.66 -7.62
N GLY A 160 18.82 -0.50 -8.15
CA GLY A 160 19.63 -1.74 -8.06
C GLY A 160 19.32 -2.61 -6.84
N SER A 161 18.54 -2.14 -5.86
CA SER A 161 18.10 -2.94 -4.71
C SER A 161 17.01 -3.98 -5.05
N HIS A 162 16.76 -4.25 -6.33
CA HIS A 162 15.91 -5.37 -6.76
C HIS A 162 16.55 -6.75 -6.54
N ASP A 163 17.85 -6.77 -6.23
CA ASP A 163 18.54 -8.01 -5.89
C ASP A 163 17.98 -8.55 -4.56
N PRO A 164 17.51 -9.82 -4.52
CA PRO A 164 16.98 -10.45 -3.31
C PRO A 164 17.93 -10.38 -2.11
N VAL A 165 19.26 -10.40 -2.34
CA VAL A 165 20.27 -10.29 -1.29
C VAL A 165 20.25 -8.89 -0.66
N MET A 166 20.09 -7.84 -1.48
CA MET A 166 20.00 -6.45 -1.00
C MET A 166 18.74 -6.23 -0.17
N LEU A 167 17.60 -6.76 -0.60
CA LEU A 167 16.35 -6.69 0.16
C LEU A 167 16.45 -7.42 1.53
N GLN A 168 17.21 -8.50 1.61
CA GLN A 168 17.46 -9.19 2.89
C GLN A 168 18.33 -8.36 3.85
N SER A 169 19.20 -7.47 3.33
CA SER A 169 20.10 -6.63 4.13
C SER A 169 19.43 -5.35 4.66
N VAL A 170 18.21 -5.05 4.28
CA VAL A 170 17.44 -3.91 4.79
C VAL A 170 17.28 -3.99 6.31
N ARG A 171 17.45 -2.88 7.02
CA ARG A 171 17.28 -2.86 8.46
C ARG A 171 15.83 -3.07 8.86
N LEU A 172 15.55 -4.11 9.63
CA LEU A 172 14.20 -4.40 10.13
C LEU A 172 13.61 -3.20 10.92
N SER A 173 14.44 -2.47 11.68
CA SER A 173 14.00 -1.29 12.43
C SER A 173 13.40 -0.20 11.53
N MET A 174 13.90 -0.01 10.31
CA MET A 174 13.35 0.93 9.33
C MET A 174 11.98 0.46 8.86
N VAL A 175 11.87 -0.81 8.46
CA VAL A 175 10.59 -1.39 7.98
C VAL A 175 9.54 -1.38 9.09
N MET A 176 9.94 -1.68 10.33
CA MET A 176 9.07 -1.62 11.50
C MET A 176 8.55 -0.20 11.75
N LYS A 177 9.43 0.83 11.69
CA LYS A 177 9.03 2.23 11.86
C LYS A 177 8.04 2.66 10.76
N MET A 178 8.29 2.30 9.50
CA MET A 178 7.35 2.53 8.40
C MET A 178 6.00 1.86 8.68
N ALA A 179 6.00 0.59 9.09
CA ALA A 179 4.78 -0.12 9.41
C ALA A 179 4.00 0.53 10.56
N ASP A 180 4.69 1.03 11.59
CA ASP A 180 4.07 1.74 12.71
C ASP A 180 3.40 3.03 12.24
N CYS A 181 4.10 3.87 11.48
CA CYS A 181 3.58 5.12 10.94
C CYS A 181 2.34 4.91 10.03
N ILE A 182 2.40 3.93 9.13
CA ILE A 182 1.26 3.58 8.26
C ILE A 182 0.08 3.10 9.10
N CYS A 183 0.29 2.23 10.07
CA CYS A 183 -0.77 1.70 10.93
C CYS A 183 -1.41 2.78 11.79
N GLU A 184 -0.62 3.69 12.35
CA GLU A 184 -1.11 4.84 13.11
C GLU A 184 -2.03 5.69 12.23
N SER A 185 -1.59 6.05 11.03
CA SER A 185 -2.38 6.84 10.08
C SER A 185 -3.69 6.15 9.67
N ILE A 186 -3.65 4.85 9.37
CA ILE A 186 -4.85 4.09 9.03
C ILE A 186 -5.82 4.01 10.23
N THR A 187 -5.30 3.89 11.45
CA THR A 187 -6.13 3.89 12.66
C THR A 187 -6.79 5.25 12.88
N LEU A 188 -6.13 6.36 12.53
CA LEU A 188 -6.74 7.71 12.54
C LEU A 188 -7.86 7.82 11.51
N VAL A 189 -7.66 7.30 10.28
CA VAL A 189 -8.73 7.27 9.26
C VAL A 189 -9.95 6.50 9.77
N GLU A 190 -9.76 5.33 10.40
CA GLU A 190 -10.86 4.55 10.98
C GLU A 190 -11.64 5.37 12.04
N ARG A 191 -10.94 6.13 12.89
CA ARG A 191 -11.58 7.03 13.87
C ARG A 191 -12.36 8.15 13.19
N PHE A 192 -11.89 8.72 12.08
CA PHE A 192 -12.66 9.70 11.33
C PHE A 192 -14.00 9.12 10.87
N TRP A 193 -14.01 7.89 10.36
CA TRP A 193 -15.24 7.21 9.92
C TRP A 193 -16.19 6.86 11.08
N GLU A 194 -15.65 6.48 12.23
CA GLU A 194 -16.47 6.22 13.41
C GLU A 194 -17.19 7.49 13.90
N ASN A 195 -16.47 8.63 13.91
CA ASN A 195 -17.03 9.91 14.37
C ASN A 195 -18.04 10.50 13.38
N THR A 196 -17.92 10.22 12.08
CA THR A 196 -18.86 10.69 11.04
C THR A 196 -20.17 9.91 11.04
N ALA A 197 -20.20 8.69 11.57
CA ALA A 197 -21.41 7.84 11.66
C ALA A 197 -22.34 8.18 12.85
N ILE A 198 -22.04 9.23 13.62
CA ILE A 198 -22.80 9.66 14.82
C ILE A 198 -23.72 10.88 14.50
N ILE A 199 -23.85 11.28 13.23
CA ILE A 199 -24.78 12.34 12.82
C ILE A 199 -25.97 11.75 12.04
#